data_fa6937ecad66b10ea006c0f0c387084d
#
_entry.id   fa6937ecad66b10ea006c0f0c387084d
#
_cell.length_a   1.000
_cell.length_b   1.000
_cell.length_c   1.000
_cell.angle_alpha   90.00
_cell.angle_beta   90.00
_cell.angle_gamma   90.00
#
_symmetry.space_group_name_H-M   'P 1'
#
loop_
_entity.id
_entity.type
_entity.pdbx_description
1 polymer ?
#
loop_
_entity_poly.entity_id
_entity_poly.type
_entity_poly.pdbx_seq_one_letter_code
_entity_poly.pdbx_strand_id
1 'polypeptide(L)'
;TNEIFKLYVCKNLPNTKYYAGQHGGATPIYKYGVLDTYLFNHLDGFFNWGWQDKKNNFKSFLLPKLTKVGKIKKNNKIAFMLRPMMHSTETWDKFEESLFLFKKNIEFINKCKNFSFYDKIFIKGYPSVKCKINNFENWKKYSSVKNFDYSQLSFDEYKNSCDLNIFTYESTGFFQLININRPTMILFSSFNRDIKDQYKNDFNILSNVGVIHYEHDSLLKHLNKIDNNINNWWYSNLVQEKINSFKKKFASDERNFQFLIEKIKL
;
A
#
# COMPACT_ATOMS: atom_id res chain seq x y z
N THR A 1 1.86 -4.99 18.91
CA THR A 1 0.86 -4.76 19.96
C THR A 1 1.55 -4.67 21.31
N ASN A 2 1.20 -3.69 22.14
CA ASN A 2 1.82 -3.51 23.44
C ASN A 2 0.98 -4.27 24.49
N GLU A 3 1.49 -5.37 25.02
CA GLU A 3 0.78 -6.21 25.98
C GLU A 3 0.54 -5.48 27.31
N ILE A 4 1.45 -4.58 27.71
CA ILE A 4 1.30 -3.76 28.90
C ILE A 4 0.09 -2.82 28.75
N PHE A 5 -0.07 -2.24 27.56
CA PHE A 5 -1.23 -1.39 27.26
C PHE A 5 -2.54 -2.19 27.31
N LYS A 6 -2.56 -3.41 26.80
CA LYS A 6 -3.74 -4.29 26.90
C LYS A 6 -4.10 -4.60 28.35
N LEU A 7 -3.11 -4.91 29.18
CA LEU A 7 -3.33 -5.13 30.62
C LEU A 7 -3.87 -3.86 31.31
N TYR A 8 -3.36 -2.69 30.94
CA TYR A 8 -3.87 -1.42 31.45
C TYR A 8 -5.35 -1.23 31.09
N VAL A 9 -5.72 -1.47 29.83
CA VAL A 9 -7.12 -1.40 29.38
C VAL A 9 -7.99 -2.36 30.17
N CYS A 10 -7.58 -3.64 30.26
CA CYS A 10 -8.34 -4.66 31.02
C CYS A 10 -8.56 -4.27 32.49
N LYS A 11 -7.58 -3.66 33.13
CA LYS A 11 -7.69 -3.19 34.53
C LYS A 11 -8.68 -2.04 34.75
N ASN A 12 -8.87 -1.23 33.69
CA ASN A 12 -9.70 -0.04 33.78
C ASN A 12 -11.11 -0.20 33.20
N LEU A 13 -11.41 -1.35 32.58
CA LEU A 13 -12.77 -1.70 32.20
C LEU A 13 -13.60 -2.02 33.49
N PRO A 14 -14.88 -1.64 33.52
CA PRO A 14 -15.71 -1.02 32.47
C PRO A 14 -15.66 0.53 32.43
N ASN A 15 -14.86 1.17 33.24
CA ASN A 15 -14.87 2.64 33.43
C ASN A 15 -14.17 3.42 32.30
N THR A 16 -13.50 2.70 31.38
CA THR A 16 -12.80 3.30 30.23
C THR A 16 -13.28 2.70 28.91
N LYS A 17 -13.28 3.50 27.87
CA LYS A 17 -13.56 3.06 26.49
C LYS A 17 -12.28 2.79 25.75
N TYR A 18 -12.27 1.72 24.97
CA TYR A 18 -11.13 1.31 24.17
C TYR A 18 -11.36 1.54 22.68
N TYR A 19 -10.65 2.48 22.11
CA TYR A 19 -10.66 2.77 20.67
C TYR A 19 -9.32 2.40 20.04
N ALA A 20 -9.38 1.87 18.83
CA ALA A 20 -8.18 1.62 18.03
C ALA A 20 -8.29 2.28 16.66
N GLY A 21 -7.16 2.46 16.00
CA GLY A 21 -7.08 2.99 14.64
C GLY A 21 -6.46 1.99 13.68
N GLN A 22 -6.83 2.10 12.40
CA GLN A 22 -6.25 1.31 11.33
C GLN A 22 -4.75 1.61 11.23
N HIS A 23 -3.93 0.56 11.33
CA HIS A 23 -2.48 0.66 11.29
C HIS A 23 -1.92 0.72 9.87
N GLY A 24 -2.49 -0.06 8.94
CA GLY A 24 -1.99 -0.19 7.58
C GLY A 24 -3.09 -0.45 6.55
N GLY A 25 -2.75 -0.32 5.28
CA GLY A 25 -3.71 -0.45 4.17
C GLY A 25 -4.33 -1.84 4.02
N ALA A 26 -3.60 -2.88 4.42
CA ALA A 26 -4.03 -4.28 4.28
C ALA A 26 -5.12 -4.69 5.27
N THR A 27 -5.19 -4.03 6.44
CA THR A 27 -6.07 -4.44 7.56
C THR A 27 -7.53 -4.71 7.16
N PRO A 28 -8.22 -3.87 6.37
CA PRO A 28 -9.61 -4.13 6.04
C PRO A 28 -9.82 -5.11 4.88
N ILE A 29 -8.76 -5.37 4.12
CA ILE A 29 -8.89 -5.95 2.77
C ILE A 29 -8.95 -7.47 2.81
N TYR A 30 -8.14 -8.10 3.67
CA TYR A 30 -7.95 -9.55 3.67
C TYR A 30 -8.98 -10.31 4.47
N LYS A 31 -9.34 -11.52 3.99
CA LYS A 31 -10.25 -12.44 4.67
C LYS A 31 -9.71 -12.95 6.01
N TYR A 32 -8.41 -13.13 6.09
CA TYR A 32 -7.72 -13.79 7.21
C TYR A 32 -6.80 -12.81 7.97
N GLY A 33 -7.35 -11.70 8.38
CA GLY A 33 -6.66 -10.78 9.30
C GLY A 33 -6.79 -11.28 10.74
N VAL A 34 -5.75 -11.94 11.28
CA VAL A 34 -5.75 -12.47 12.65
C VAL A 34 -6.05 -11.38 13.70
N LEU A 35 -5.60 -10.16 13.45
CA LEU A 35 -5.85 -9.03 14.33
C LEU A 35 -7.29 -8.52 14.27
N ASP A 36 -7.97 -8.69 13.14
CA ASP A 36 -9.29 -8.09 12.91
C ASP A 36 -10.34 -8.70 13.84
N THR A 37 -10.45 -10.02 13.89
CA THR A 37 -11.51 -10.70 14.65
C THR A 37 -11.34 -10.49 16.16
N TYR A 38 -10.10 -10.67 16.66
CA TYR A 38 -9.83 -10.48 18.07
C TYR A 38 -9.96 -9.02 18.49
N LEU A 39 -9.35 -8.11 17.72
CA LEU A 39 -9.34 -6.68 18.05
C LEU A 39 -10.76 -6.11 18.04
N PHE A 40 -11.53 -6.38 16.96
CA PHE A 40 -12.86 -5.81 16.80
C PHE A 40 -13.89 -6.26 17.81
N ASN A 41 -13.73 -7.46 18.37
CA ASN A 41 -14.62 -7.96 19.41
C ASN A 41 -14.39 -7.30 20.80
N HIS A 42 -13.29 -6.56 20.97
CA HIS A 42 -12.90 -5.98 22.26
C HIS A 42 -12.82 -4.44 22.23
N LEU A 43 -13.24 -3.81 21.11
CA LEU A 43 -13.21 -2.37 20.97
C LEU A 43 -14.59 -1.75 21.15
N ASP A 44 -14.63 -0.60 21.81
CA ASP A 44 -15.80 0.29 21.80
C ASP A 44 -15.95 1.05 20.48
N GLY A 45 -14.88 1.16 19.70
CA GLY A 45 -14.90 1.73 18.36
C GLY A 45 -13.58 1.64 17.62
N PHE A 46 -13.65 1.77 16.30
CA PHE A 46 -12.49 1.67 15.44
C PHE A 46 -12.46 2.80 14.42
N PHE A 47 -11.32 3.47 14.30
CA PHE A 47 -11.08 4.51 13.31
C PHE A 47 -10.41 3.91 12.07
N ASN A 48 -11.03 4.06 10.93
CA ASN A 48 -10.55 3.51 9.67
C ASN A 48 -10.43 4.58 8.57
N TRP A 49 -9.93 4.19 7.40
CA TRP A 49 -9.65 5.08 6.29
C TRP A 49 -10.79 5.19 5.27
N GLY A 50 -12.03 4.86 5.67
CA GLY A 50 -13.23 5.03 4.86
C GLY A 50 -14.06 3.78 4.62
N TRP A 51 -13.50 2.57 4.81
CA TRP A 51 -14.26 1.34 4.63
C TRP A 51 -15.32 1.17 5.71
N GLN A 52 -16.40 0.48 5.34
CA GLN A 52 -17.50 0.23 6.25
C GLN A 52 -17.63 -1.27 6.55
N ASP A 53 -17.91 -1.57 7.80
CA ASP A 53 -18.32 -2.89 8.23
C ASP A 53 -19.75 -2.79 8.78
N LYS A 54 -20.69 -3.56 8.18
CA LYS A 54 -22.10 -3.55 8.60
C LYS A 54 -22.33 -4.11 10.00
N LYS A 55 -21.43 -4.96 10.49
CA LYS A 55 -21.55 -5.62 11.80
C LYS A 55 -21.01 -4.75 12.94
N ASN A 56 -20.07 -3.88 12.65
CA ASN A 56 -19.36 -3.11 13.64
C ASN A 56 -19.57 -1.61 13.38
N ASN A 57 -19.83 -0.88 14.43
CA ASN A 57 -20.08 0.57 14.35
C ASN A 57 -18.78 1.35 14.14
N PHE A 58 -18.07 1.03 13.06
CA PHE A 58 -16.79 1.67 12.73
C PHE A 58 -17.00 3.02 12.07
N LYS A 59 -16.20 3.98 12.46
CA LYS A 59 -16.26 5.34 11.94
C LYS A 59 -15.07 5.60 11.02
N SER A 60 -15.35 6.17 9.87
CA SER A 60 -14.31 6.69 9.01
C SER A 60 -13.59 7.83 9.70
N PHE A 61 -12.28 7.77 9.70
CA PHE A 61 -11.41 8.80 10.19
C PHE A 61 -10.18 8.93 9.30
N LEU A 62 -9.59 10.09 9.31
CA LEU A 62 -8.44 10.50 8.55
C LEU A 62 -7.38 9.41 8.37
N LEU A 63 -6.86 9.25 7.15
CA LEU A 63 -5.60 8.55 6.90
C LEU A 63 -4.49 9.26 7.70
N PRO A 64 -3.88 8.63 8.72
CA PRO A 64 -3.06 9.33 9.71
C PRO A 64 -1.83 10.04 9.19
N LYS A 65 -1.40 9.70 7.97
CA LYS A 65 -0.24 10.29 7.30
C LYS A 65 -0.68 11.09 6.07
N LEU A 66 -1.57 12.06 6.27
CA LEU A 66 -1.84 13.05 5.23
C LEU A 66 -0.59 13.89 5.01
N THR A 67 0.04 13.59 3.93
CA THR A 67 1.24 14.26 3.51
C THR A 67 0.90 15.49 2.71
N LYS A 68 1.61 16.58 2.96
CA LYS A 68 1.48 17.79 2.13
C LYS A 68 1.77 17.43 0.66
N VAL A 69 0.88 17.87 -0.22
CA VAL A 69 1.09 17.74 -1.67
C VAL A 69 2.23 18.68 -2.05
N GLY A 70 3.45 18.16 -2.19
CA GLY A 70 4.57 18.94 -2.72
C GLY A 70 4.44 19.14 -4.23
N LYS A 71 5.15 20.13 -4.78
CA LYS A 71 5.24 20.29 -6.24
C LYS A 71 5.86 19.03 -6.87
N ILE A 72 5.25 18.53 -7.94
CA ILE A 72 5.81 17.42 -8.73
C ILE A 72 7.02 17.98 -9.47
N LYS A 73 8.18 17.37 -9.24
CA LYS A 73 9.31 17.54 -10.17
C LYS A 73 9.16 16.43 -11.22
N LYS A 74 8.98 16.81 -12.47
CA LYS A 74 9.00 15.85 -13.59
C LYS A 74 10.45 15.34 -13.72
N ASN A 75 10.67 14.09 -13.29
CA ASN A 75 12.02 13.52 -13.21
C ASN A 75 12.23 12.34 -14.15
N ASN A 76 11.21 11.99 -14.92
CA ASN A 76 11.21 10.82 -15.80
C ASN A 76 11.60 9.51 -15.09
N LYS A 77 11.16 9.36 -13.83
CA LYS A 77 11.47 8.22 -12.97
C LYS A 77 10.24 7.38 -12.66
N ILE A 78 10.42 6.07 -12.73
CA ILE A 78 9.46 5.06 -12.28
C ILE A 78 10.07 4.34 -11.08
N ALA A 79 9.49 4.53 -9.90
CA ALA A 79 9.94 3.84 -8.71
C ALA A 79 9.32 2.45 -8.62
N PHE A 80 10.13 1.42 -8.52
CA PHE A 80 9.71 0.07 -8.22
C PHE A 80 9.98 -0.23 -6.75
N MET A 81 8.92 -0.14 -5.94
CA MET A 81 8.97 -0.22 -4.47
C MET A 81 8.99 -1.66 -4.01
N LEU A 82 10.08 -2.08 -3.39
CA LEU A 82 10.24 -3.46 -2.92
C LEU A 82 9.53 -3.68 -1.57
N ARG A 83 8.91 -4.86 -1.43
CA ARG A 83 8.39 -5.34 -0.15
C ARG A 83 9.55 -5.58 0.83
N PRO A 84 9.42 -5.21 2.13
CA PRO A 84 10.33 -5.69 3.15
C PRO A 84 10.21 -7.22 3.25
N MET A 85 11.31 -7.92 3.04
CA MET A 85 11.39 -9.38 3.16
C MET A 85 12.32 -9.72 4.29
N MET A 86 11.76 -10.14 5.41
CA MET A 86 12.49 -10.52 6.59
C MET A 86 12.91 -12.00 6.55
N HIS A 87 14.04 -12.32 7.16
CA HIS A 87 14.53 -13.67 7.30
C HIS A 87 13.88 -14.45 8.45
N SER A 88 13.08 -13.77 9.28
CA SER A 88 12.54 -14.42 10.46
C SER A 88 11.33 -15.27 10.10
N THR A 89 11.34 -16.49 10.59
CA THR A 89 10.21 -17.42 10.59
C THR A 89 9.10 -17.00 11.56
N GLU A 90 9.24 -15.87 12.23
CA GLU A 90 8.32 -15.37 13.24
C GLU A 90 7.06 -14.74 12.66
N THR A 91 7.04 -14.49 11.36
CA THR A 91 5.85 -13.97 10.69
C THR A 91 5.20 -15.05 9.84
N TRP A 92 3.89 -14.98 9.71
CA TRP A 92 3.06 -15.80 8.83
C TRP A 92 3.41 -15.65 7.34
N ASP A 93 4.31 -14.73 7.01
CA ASP A 93 4.92 -14.57 5.69
C ASP A 93 5.88 -15.74 5.47
N LYS A 94 5.43 -16.72 4.74
CA LYS A 94 6.23 -17.88 4.39
C LYS A 94 7.49 -17.46 3.65
N PHE A 95 8.64 -17.95 4.08
CA PHE A 95 9.93 -17.72 3.39
C PHE A 95 9.87 -18.09 1.90
N GLU A 96 9.18 -19.19 1.59
CA GLU A 96 8.94 -19.65 0.22
C GLU A 96 8.19 -18.63 -0.62
N GLU A 97 7.16 -17.97 -0.06
CA GLU A 97 6.43 -16.90 -0.74
C GLU A 97 7.36 -15.71 -1.03
N SER A 98 8.15 -15.30 -0.05
CA SER A 98 9.10 -14.19 -0.21
C SER A 98 10.13 -14.46 -1.31
N LEU A 99 10.67 -15.67 -1.36
CA LEU A 99 11.61 -16.09 -2.40
C LEU A 99 10.95 -16.17 -3.77
N PHE A 100 9.73 -16.71 -3.84
CA PHE A 100 8.96 -16.76 -5.07
C PHE A 100 8.70 -15.35 -5.63
N LEU A 101 8.26 -14.42 -4.79
CA LEU A 101 8.01 -13.03 -5.19
C LEU A 101 9.29 -12.32 -5.63
N PHE A 102 10.40 -12.55 -4.92
CA PHE A 102 11.69 -12.04 -5.33
C PHE A 102 12.06 -12.50 -6.74
N LYS A 103 11.98 -13.81 -7.02
CA LYS A 103 12.26 -14.38 -8.35
C LYS A 103 11.35 -13.78 -9.42
N LYS A 104 10.04 -13.70 -9.16
CA LYS A 104 9.07 -13.14 -10.10
C LYS A 104 9.33 -11.66 -10.41
N ASN A 105 9.69 -10.88 -9.41
CA ASN A 105 10.04 -9.47 -9.61
C ASN A 105 11.34 -9.32 -10.41
N ILE A 106 12.35 -10.17 -10.17
CA ILE A 106 13.58 -10.21 -10.98
C ILE A 106 13.27 -10.56 -12.45
N GLU A 107 12.49 -11.61 -12.68
CA GLU A 107 12.05 -12.01 -14.03
C GLU A 107 11.32 -10.86 -14.74
N PHE A 108 10.43 -10.17 -14.05
CA PHE A 108 9.70 -9.01 -14.56
C PHE A 108 10.66 -7.89 -14.98
N ILE A 109 11.58 -7.49 -14.10
CA ILE A 109 12.56 -6.43 -14.42
C ILE A 109 13.45 -6.83 -15.60
N ASN A 110 13.87 -8.09 -15.68
CA ASN A 110 14.65 -8.59 -16.80
C ASN A 110 13.86 -8.55 -18.13
N LYS A 111 12.55 -8.83 -18.11
CA LYS A 111 11.68 -8.65 -19.27
C LYS A 111 11.55 -7.17 -19.67
N CYS A 112 11.53 -6.25 -18.70
CA CYS A 112 11.45 -4.82 -18.97
C CYS A 112 12.61 -4.29 -19.81
N LYS A 113 13.77 -4.96 -19.82
CA LYS A 113 14.96 -4.56 -20.60
C LYS A 113 14.67 -4.33 -22.09
N ASN A 114 13.66 -4.97 -22.62
CA ASN A 114 13.30 -4.88 -24.04
C ASN A 114 12.36 -3.69 -24.34
N PHE A 115 12.09 -2.82 -23.36
CA PHE A 115 11.13 -1.72 -23.48
C PHE A 115 11.78 -0.36 -23.20
N SER A 116 11.27 0.69 -23.86
CA SER A 116 11.79 2.06 -23.76
C SER A 116 11.75 2.67 -22.36
N PHE A 117 10.84 2.21 -21.50
CA PHE A 117 10.75 2.69 -20.13
C PHE A 117 11.75 2.05 -19.15
N TYR A 118 12.57 1.08 -19.61
CA TYR A 118 13.46 0.33 -18.71
C TYR A 118 14.46 1.23 -17.98
N ASP A 119 15.10 2.15 -18.68
CA ASP A 119 16.09 3.06 -18.09
C ASP A 119 15.47 4.08 -17.10
N LYS A 120 14.14 4.21 -17.11
CA LYS A 120 13.39 5.04 -16.16
C LYS A 120 13.11 4.32 -14.84
N ILE A 121 13.28 2.98 -14.79
CA ILE A 121 12.99 2.18 -13.58
C ILE A 121 14.12 2.33 -12.57
N PHE A 122 13.72 2.69 -11.34
CA PHE A 122 14.59 2.75 -10.17
C PHE A 122 14.10 1.77 -9.10
N ILE A 123 14.96 0.89 -8.64
CA ILE A 123 14.64 -0.01 -7.53
C ILE A 123 14.76 0.76 -6.22
N LYS A 124 13.64 0.87 -5.50
CA LYS A 124 13.59 1.45 -4.16
C LYS A 124 13.44 0.35 -3.13
N GLY A 125 14.50 0.13 -2.35
CA GLY A 125 14.48 -0.78 -1.22
C GLY A 125 13.67 -0.22 -0.04
N TYR A 126 13.25 -1.11 0.84
CA TYR A 126 12.67 -0.70 2.12
C TYR A 126 13.79 -0.27 3.07
N PRO A 127 13.70 0.89 3.74
CA PRO A 127 14.75 1.40 4.62
C PRO A 127 14.78 0.63 5.95
N SER A 128 15.14 -0.63 5.92
CA SER A 128 15.28 -1.48 7.10
C SER A 128 16.51 -2.38 6.97
N VAL A 129 17.36 -2.35 7.98
CA VAL A 129 18.55 -3.22 8.10
C VAL A 129 18.16 -4.71 8.13
N LYS A 130 16.91 -5.04 8.45
CA LYS A 130 16.40 -6.41 8.55
C LYS A 130 16.02 -7.04 7.22
N CYS A 131 15.94 -6.27 6.13
CA CYS A 131 15.54 -6.77 4.81
C CYS A 131 16.71 -7.43 4.08
N LYS A 132 17.04 -8.68 4.42
CA LYS A 132 18.21 -9.37 3.87
C LYS A 132 18.02 -9.94 2.47
N ILE A 133 16.80 -10.35 2.09
CA ILE A 133 16.54 -10.96 0.75
C ILE A 133 16.43 -9.88 -0.32
N ASN A 134 15.63 -8.86 -0.09
CA ASN A 134 15.39 -7.74 -1.01
C ASN A 134 16.45 -6.63 -0.86
N ASN A 135 17.72 -7.00 -0.66
CA ASN A 135 18.81 -6.03 -0.65
C ASN A 135 19.31 -5.75 -2.07
N PHE A 136 19.99 -4.63 -2.25
CA PHE A 136 20.48 -4.20 -3.56
C PHE A 136 21.57 -5.13 -4.12
N GLU A 137 22.34 -5.81 -3.30
CA GLU A 137 23.38 -6.74 -3.76
C GLU A 137 22.75 -7.96 -4.46
N ASN A 138 21.69 -8.53 -3.87
CA ASN A 138 20.94 -9.59 -4.53
C ASN A 138 20.28 -9.12 -5.83
N TRP A 139 19.74 -7.90 -5.83
CA TRP A 139 19.15 -7.32 -7.05
C TRP A 139 20.20 -7.11 -8.13
N LYS A 140 21.37 -6.57 -7.81
CA LYS A 140 22.49 -6.44 -8.77
C LYS A 140 22.95 -7.77 -9.32
N LYS A 141 22.97 -8.81 -8.48
CA LYS A 141 23.44 -10.14 -8.87
C LYS A 141 22.48 -10.84 -9.83
N TYR A 142 21.18 -10.69 -9.66
CA TYR A 142 20.17 -11.50 -10.36
C TYR A 142 19.32 -10.72 -11.36
N SER A 143 19.36 -9.40 -11.37
CA SER A 143 18.63 -8.58 -12.33
C SER A 143 19.55 -7.77 -13.24
N SER A 144 18.99 -7.34 -14.36
CA SER A 144 19.67 -6.45 -15.32
C SER A 144 19.55 -4.97 -14.94
N VAL A 145 18.81 -4.63 -13.90
CA VAL A 145 18.55 -3.23 -13.55
C VAL A 145 19.82 -2.49 -13.15
N LYS A 146 19.96 -1.25 -13.63
CA LYS A 146 21.14 -0.40 -13.38
C LYS A 146 20.89 0.65 -12.31
N ASN A 147 19.63 1.06 -12.14
CA ASN A 147 19.29 2.21 -11.32
C ASN A 147 18.75 1.75 -9.97
N PHE A 148 19.47 2.09 -8.91
CA PHE A 148 19.09 1.85 -7.52
C PHE A 148 18.96 3.18 -6.79
N ASP A 149 17.93 3.30 -5.98
CA ASP A 149 17.76 4.47 -5.15
C ASP A 149 18.36 4.23 -3.76
N TYR A 150 19.55 4.76 -3.55
CA TYR A 150 20.29 4.69 -2.29
C TYR A 150 19.89 5.80 -1.31
N SER A 151 18.96 6.67 -1.67
CA SER A 151 18.54 7.74 -0.79
C SER A 151 17.88 7.18 0.47
N GLN A 152 18.22 7.77 1.61
CA GLN A 152 17.59 7.50 2.90
C GLN A 152 16.34 8.37 3.11
N LEU A 153 15.82 8.96 2.03
CA LEU A 153 14.64 9.80 2.09
C LEU A 153 13.46 9.06 2.71
N SER A 154 12.75 9.71 3.59
CA SER A 154 11.46 9.25 4.07
C SER A 154 10.50 9.09 2.91
N PHE A 155 9.44 8.28 3.08
CA PHE A 155 8.42 8.13 2.04
C PHE A 155 7.80 9.49 1.65
N ASP A 156 7.65 10.39 2.62
CA ASP A 156 7.08 11.73 2.39
C ASP A 156 7.94 12.62 1.48
N GLU A 157 9.23 12.49 1.57
CA GLU A 157 10.16 13.17 0.67
C GLU A 157 10.23 12.48 -0.70
N TYR A 158 10.26 11.15 -0.68
CA TYR A 158 10.44 10.34 -1.88
C TYR A 158 9.23 10.34 -2.83
N LYS A 159 8.01 10.33 -2.30
CA LYS A 159 6.75 10.24 -3.09
C LYS A 159 6.58 11.29 -4.18
N ASN A 160 7.26 12.44 -4.05
CA ASN A 160 7.23 13.53 -5.02
C ASN A 160 8.41 13.49 -6.02
N SER A 161 9.31 12.53 -5.88
CA SER A 161 10.52 12.41 -6.69
C SER A 161 10.38 11.52 -7.91
N CYS A 162 9.21 10.90 -8.11
CA CYS A 162 8.97 9.98 -9.22
C CYS A 162 7.65 10.31 -9.93
N ASP A 163 7.64 10.10 -11.26
CA ASP A 163 6.45 10.30 -12.09
C ASP A 163 5.44 9.17 -11.90
N LEU A 164 5.92 7.97 -11.54
CA LEU A 164 5.09 6.80 -11.23
C LEU A 164 5.73 6.00 -10.08
N ASN A 165 4.89 5.54 -9.16
CA ASN A 165 5.30 4.64 -8.09
C ASN A 165 4.60 3.29 -8.24
N ILE A 166 5.35 2.20 -8.32
CA ILE A 166 4.85 0.83 -8.44
C ILE A 166 5.18 0.08 -7.16
N PHE A 167 4.15 -0.29 -6.40
CA PHE A 167 4.31 -1.10 -5.20
C PHE A 167 4.21 -2.58 -5.54
N THR A 168 5.09 -3.39 -4.97
CA THR A 168 5.06 -4.86 -5.13
C THR A 168 4.31 -5.55 -3.98
N TYR A 169 3.58 -4.79 -3.19
CA TYR A 169 2.81 -5.25 -2.04
C TYR A 169 1.78 -4.20 -1.62
N GLU A 170 0.84 -4.58 -0.76
CA GLU A 170 -0.23 -3.75 -0.19
C GLU A 170 0.27 -2.71 0.82
N SER A 171 1.08 -1.82 0.33
CA SER A 171 1.71 -0.77 1.13
C SER A 171 0.74 0.33 1.56
N THR A 172 0.88 0.81 2.78
CA THR A 172 0.26 2.08 3.22
C THR A 172 0.58 3.22 2.25
N GLY A 173 1.79 3.21 1.66
CA GLY A 173 2.22 4.20 0.67
C GLY A 173 1.34 4.24 -0.57
N PHE A 174 0.82 3.11 -1.04
CA PHE A 174 -0.13 3.06 -2.16
C PHE A 174 -1.39 3.88 -1.83
N PHE A 175 -2.01 3.64 -0.68
CA PHE A 175 -3.21 4.36 -0.26
C PHE A 175 -2.94 5.86 -0.02
N GLN A 176 -1.76 6.19 0.47
CA GLN A 176 -1.35 7.59 0.62
C GLN A 176 -1.23 8.30 -0.72
N LEU A 177 -0.68 7.64 -1.75
CA LEU A 177 -0.57 8.20 -3.11
C LEU A 177 -1.94 8.33 -3.79
N ILE A 178 -2.83 7.35 -3.61
CA ILE A 178 -4.24 7.46 -4.03
C ILE A 178 -4.90 8.68 -3.37
N ASN A 179 -4.70 8.86 -2.06
CA ASN A 179 -5.30 9.97 -1.32
C ASN A 179 -4.88 11.33 -1.87
N ILE A 180 -3.60 11.53 -2.16
CA ILE A 180 -3.05 12.79 -2.68
C ILE A 180 -3.05 12.87 -4.21
N ASN A 181 -3.73 11.94 -4.88
CA ASN A 181 -3.87 11.86 -6.33
C ASN A 181 -2.54 11.85 -7.09
N ARG A 182 -1.63 10.95 -6.72
CA ARG A 182 -0.33 10.76 -7.40
C ARG A 182 -0.34 9.48 -8.24
N PRO A 183 0.27 9.49 -9.44
CA PRO A 183 0.37 8.29 -10.27
C PRO A 183 1.01 7.14 -9.50
N THR A 184 0.23 6.09 -9.34
CA THR A 184 0.65 4.90 -8.60
C THR A 184 0.01 3.65 -9.15
N MET A 185 0.72 2.55 -9.05
CA MET A 185 0.23 1.21 -9.35
C MET A 185 0.58 0.27 -8.22
N ILE A 186 -0.15 -0.84 -8.15
CA ILE A 186 0.19 -1.91 -7.23
C ILE A 186 0.14 -3.25 -7.95
N LEU A 187 1.14 -4.08 -7.72
CA LEU A 187 1.19 -5.47 -8.13
C LEU A 187 0.83 -6.34 -6.92
N PHE A 188 -0.39 -6.85 -6.93
CA PHE A 188 -0.82 -7.86 -5.97
C PHE A 188 -0.29 -9.22 -6.39
N SER A 189 0.52 -9.85 -5.57
CA SER A 189 1.00 -11.20 -5.84
C SER A 189 -0.15 -12.21 -5.83
N SER A 190 0.06 -13.35 -6.48
CA SER A 190 -0.90 -14.43 -6.53
C SER A 190 -1.30 -14.98 -5.15
N PHE A 191 -0.45 -14.82 -4.15
CA PHE A 191 -0.69 -15.27 -2.78
C PHE A 191 -1.56 -14.31 -1.95
N ASN A 192 -1.74 -13.07 -2.40
CA ASN A 192 -2.53 -12.05 -1.72
C ASN A 192 -3.94 -11.90 -2.32
N ARG A 193 -4.48 -12.94 -2.97
CA ARG A 193 -5.80 -12.93 -3.62
C ARG A 193 -6.99 -13.07 -2.66
N ASP A 194 -6.73 -13.28 -1.38
CA ASP A 194 -7.80 -13.47 -0.39
C ASP A 194 -8.42 -12.14 0.08
N ILE A 195 -8.72 -11.30 -0.88
CA ILE A 195 -9.51 -10.08 -0.64
C ILE A 195 -10.91 -10.48 -0.22
N LYS A 196 -11.45 -9.84 0.81
CA LYS A 196 -12.85 -10.03 1.24
C LYS A 196 -13.79 -9.80 0.06
N ASP A 197 -14.77 -10.70 -0.13
CA ASP A 197 -15.64 -10.71 -1.30
C ASP A 197 -16.38 -9.37 -1.49
N GLN A 198 -16.74 -8.72 -0.41
CA GLN A 198 -17.40 -7.40 -0.41
C GLN A 198 -16.56 -6.28 -1.04
N TYR A 199 -15.23 -6.44 -1.13
CA TYR A 199 -14.31 -5.44 -1.69
C TYR A 199 -13.75 -5.82 -3.05
N LYS A 200 -13.93 -7.08 -3.51
CA LYS A 200 -13.37 -7.55 -4.78
C LYS A 200 -13.74 -6.66 -5.96
N ASN A 201 -14.98 -6.20 -6.00
CA ASN A 201 -15.44 -5.34 -7.09
C ASN A 201 -14.70 -4.00 -7.13
N ASP A 202 -14.44 -3.38 -5.96
CA ASP A 202 -13.72 -2.12 -5.89
C ASP A 202 -12.27 -2.25 -6.41
N PHE A 203 -11.62 -3.37 -6.09
CA PHE A 203 -10.27 -3.67 -6.57
C PHE A 203 -10.25 -4.02 -8.07
N ASN A 204 -11.24 -4.76 -8.56
CA ASN A 204 -11.37 -5.08 -9.98
C ASN A 204 -11.63 -3.83 -10.83
N ILE A 205 -12.40 -2.88 -10.35
CA ILE A 205 -12.62 -1.59 -11.01
C ILE A 205 -11.29 -0.85 -11.21
N LEU A 206 -10.40 -0.83 -10.21
CA LEU A 206 -9.07 -0.24 -10.35
C LEU A 206 -8.15 -1.08 -11.26
N SER A 207 -8.31 -2.40 -11.28
CA SER A 207 -7.58 -3.27 -12.21
C SER A 207 -7.96 -3.00 -13.66
N ASN A 208 -9.23 -2.77 -13.94
CA ASN A 208 -9.72 -2.47 -15.30
C ASN A 208 -9.15 -1.16 -15.88
N VAL A 209 -8.74 -0.23 -15.03
CA VAL A 209 -8.11 1.03 -15.45
C VAL A 209 -6.58 1.03 -15.30
N GLY A 210 -5.99 -0.12 -14.96
CA GLY A 210 -4.55 -0.31 -14.92
C GLY A 210 -3.84 0.23 -13.67
N VAL A 211 -4.57 0.49 -12.60
CA VAL A 211 -3.99 0.90 -11.31
C VAL A 211 -3.59 -0.31 -10.46
N ILE A 212 -4.33 -1.42 -10.57
CA ILE A 212 -4.06 -2.67 -9.87
C ILE A 212 -3.75 -3.76 -10.88
N HIS A 213 -2.68 -4.51 -10.63
CA HIS A 213 -2.28 -5.66 -11.42
C HIS A 213 -2.13 -6.89 -10.53
N TYR A 214 -2.65 -8.01 -10.97
CA TYR A 214 -2.51 -9.30 -10.26
C TYR A 214 -1.38 -10.14 -10.86
N GLU A 215 -0.97 -9.82 -12.10
CA GLU A 215 0.08 -10.53 -12.81
C GLU A 215 1.12 -9.57 -13.38
N HIS A 216 2.37 -9.99 -13.38
CA HIS A 216 3.50 -9.22 -13.89
C HIS A 216 3.35 -8.87 -15.39
N ASP A 217 2.82 -9.79 -16.19
CA ASP A 217 2.63 -9.55 -17.64
C ASP A 217 1.53 -8.51 -17.90
N SER A 218 0.50 -8.43 -17.04
CA SER A 218 -0.49 -7.35 -17.11
C SER A 218 0.14 -5.98 -16.82
N LEU A 219 0.98 -5.90 -15.79
CA LEU A 219 1.73 -4.68 -15.46
C LEU A 219 2.66 -4.28 -16.61
N LEU A 220 3.41 -5.24 -17.18
CA LEU A 220 4.33 -4.99 -18.30
C LEU A 220 3.61 -4.39 -19.51
N LYS A 221 2.50 -5.02 -19.92
CA LYS A 221 1.69 -4.54 -21.06
C LYS A 221 1.17 -3.13 -20.81
N HIS A 222 0.71 -2.86 -19.58
CA HIS A 222 0.18 -1.55 -19.24
C HIS A 222 1.27 -0.48 -19.22
N LEU A 223 2.43 -0.76 -18.62
CA LEU A 223 3.58 0.15 -18.62
C LEU A 223 4.01 0.51 -20.04
N ASN A 224 4.09 -0.48 -20.94
CA ASN A 224 4.43 -0.23 -22.33
C ASN A 224 3.41 0.69 -23.03
N LYS A 225 2.13 0.54 -22.70
CA LYS A 225 1.06 1.39 -23.24
C LYS A 225 1.15 2.84 -22.81
N ILE A 226 1.58 3.10 -21.55
CA ILE A 226 1.54 4.44 -20.95
C ILE A 226 2.91 5.12 -20.86
N ASP A 227 4.00 4.49 -21.29
CA ASP A 227 5.39 4.90 -21.04
C ASP A 227 5.64 6.40 -21.14
N ASN A 228 5.23 7.04 -22.24
CA ASN A 228 5.43 8.48 -22.43
C ASN A 228 4.21 9.33 -22.03
N ASN A 229 3.15 8.70 -21.53
CA ASN A 229 1.85 9.31 -21.28
C ASN A 229 1.29 9.00 -19.88
N ILE A 230 2.15 8.79 -18.89
CA ILE A 230 1.75 8.46 -17.51
C ILE A 230 0.72 9.46 -16.97
N ASN A 231 0.97 10.75 -17.14
CA ASN A 231 0.05 11.79 -16.67
C ASN A 231 -1.28 11.80 -17.44
N ASN A 232 -1.25 11.61 -18.78
CA ASN A 232 -2.46 11.55 -19.57
C ASN A 232 -3.33 10.36 -19.20
N TRP A 233 -2.72 9.21 -18.91
CA TRP A 233 -3.42 8.04 -18.38
C TRP A 233 -4.01 8.33 -17.00
N TRP A 234 -3.18 8.75 -16.06
CA TRP A 234 -3.58 8.92 -14.66
C TRP A 234 -4.67 9.97 -14.50
N TYR A 235 -4.53 11.14 -15.12
CA TYR A 235 -5.47 12.25 -15.03
C TYR A 235 -6.62 12.17 -16.04
N SER A 236 -6.77 11.05 -16.77
CA SER A 236 -7.95 10.84 -17.62
C SER A 236 -9.23 10.76 -16.78
N ASN A 237 -10.35 11.22 -17.34
CA ASN A 237 -11.64 11.21 -16.64
C ASN A 237 -12.02 9.82 -16.13
N LEU A 238 -11.80 8.78 -16.95
CA LEU A 238 -12.11 7.40 -16.61
C LEU A 238 -11.32 6.93 -15.38
N VAL A 239 -10.01 7.16 -15.34
CA VAL A 239 -9.14 6.76 -14.23
C VAL A 239 -9.48 7.54 -12.97
N GLN A 240 -9.66 8.86 -13.09
CA GLN A 240 -9.96 9.72 -11.96
C GLN A 240 -11.33 9.42 -11.31
N GLU A 241 -12.34 9.09 -12.07
CA GLU A 241 -13.63 8.65 -11.54
C GLU A 241 -13.47 7.42 -10.64
N LYS A 242 -12.73 6.40 -11.12
CA LYS A 242 -12.51 5.15 -10.37
C LYS A 242 -11.62 5.35 -9.14
N ILE A 243 -10.58 6.17 -9.26
CA ILE A 243 -9.73 6.55 -8.13
C ILE A 243 -10.54 7.28 -7.05
N ASN A 244 -11.37 8.26 -7.42
CA ASN A 244 -12.17 9.01 -6.47
C ASN A 244 -13.18 8.13 -5.74
N SER A 245 -13.79 7.16 -6.43
CA SER A 245 -14.68 6.17 -5.80
C SER A 245 -13.92 5.29 -4.81
N PHE A 246 -12.77 4.78 -5.20
CA PHE A 246 -11.92 3.94 -4.34
C PHE A 246 -11.37 4.72 -3.13
N LYS A 247 -10.92 5.97 -3.35
CA LYS A 247 -10.41 6.86 -2.31
C LYS A 247 -11.41 7.03 -1.17
N LYS A 248 -12.68 7.27 -1.47
CA LYS A 248 -13.74 7.44 -0.45
C LYS A 248 -13.87 6.22 0.45
N LYS A 249 -13.60 5.01 -0.06
CA LYS A 249 -13.73 3.75 0.70
C LYS A 249 -12.47 3.32 1.43
N PHE A 250 -11.28 3.59 0.87
CA PHE A 250 -10.04 2.97 1.36
C PHE A 250 -8.92 3.96 1.69
N ALA A 251 -9.08 5.21 1.32
CA ALA A 251 -8.06 6.24 1.53
C ALA A 251 -8.72 7.62 1.77
N SER A 252 -9.80 7.64 2.55
CA SER A 252 -10.56 8.86 2.84
C SER A 252 -9.71 9.92 3.54
N ASP A 253 -9.94 11.17 3.18
CA ASP A 253 -9.39 12.36 3.81
C ASP A 253 -10.44 13.13 4.64
N GLU A 254 -11.60 12.52 4.88
CA GLU A 254 -12.62 13.10 5.75
C GLU A 254 -12.10 13.28 7.17
N ARG A 255 -12.09 14.54 7.61
CA ARG A 255 -11.65 14.93 8.96
C ARG A 255 -12.85 15.09 9.86
N ASN A 256 -13.28 14.02 10.49
CA ASN A 256 -14.38 14.10 11.44
C ASN A 256 -13.87 14.39 12.87
N PHE A 257 -13.28 15.57 13.07
CA PHE A 257 -12.79 16.01 14.37
C PHE A 257 -13.91 16.18 15.40
N GLN A 258 -15.10 16.59 14.96
CA GLN A 258 -16.24 16.76 15.86
C GLN A 258 -16.65 15.42 16.47
N PHE A 259 -16.70 14.36 15.66
CA PHE A 259 -16.93 13.02 16.15
C PHE A 259 -15.86 12.57 17.17
N LEU A 260 -14.59 12.87 16.92
CA LEU A 260 -13.50 12.54 17.84
C LEU A 260 -13.68 13.27 19.19
N ILE A 261 -14.01 14.55 19.14
CA ILE A 261 -14.24 15.37 20.34
C ILE A 261 -15.45 14.86 21.15
N GLU A 262 -16.55 14.53 20.48
CA GLU A 262 -17.75 13.98 21.11
C GLU A 262 -17.49 12.64 21.79
N LYS A 263 -16.58 11.82 21.23
CA LYS A 263 -16.21 10.51 21.79
C LYS A 263 -15.16 10.57 22.90
N ILE A 264 -14.31 11.59 22.90
CA ILE A 264 -13.29 11.79 23.96
C ILE A 264 -13.88 12.53 25.18
N LYS A 265 -14.92 13.33 25.00
CA LYS A 265 -15.59 14.06 26.09
C LYS A 265 -16.54 13.20 26.94
N LEU A 266 -16.68 11.93 26.62
CA LEU A 266 -17.43 10.93 27.38
C LEU A 266 -16.50 10.12 28.29
#